data_8c0aee6a939bb5e6bc01b9d4ef9d93e2
#
_entry.id   8c0aee6a939bb5e6bc01b9d4ef9d93e2
#
_cell.length_a   1.000
_cell.length_b   1.000
_cell.length_c   1.000
_cell.angle_alpha   90.00
_cell.angle_beta   90.00
_cell.angle_gamma   90.00
#
_symmetry.space_group_name_H-M   'P 1'
#
loop_
_entity.id
_entity.type
_entity.pdbx_description
1 polymer ?
#
loop_
_entity_poly.entity_id
_entity_poly.type
_entity_poly.pdbx_seq_one_letter_code
_entity_poly.pdbx_strand_id
1 'polypeptide(L)'
;MESLDNALAAADCAAYVLYASSDDADFRYLTRFQVSDPLLYVKRKGERGLLVVPQMEYERAATESSAAPITRAGAGFLKYLDEEKDAWKALARTTASLAGGKVLVPRTFPYGLGRLLEEYAGVEVDGAGAVSAMRAVKTSKELAAIRAAQRATEEAMDLGISMIRRSAAQNGVLHLDGAPLTSGRVRTAMHLFLMEKGYTAKETIVSCGKETAMPHRQGDGPLLEDEPVVIDLFPRDDATGYYADMTRTVVKGEPSPEIAEMYDAVRTAQDLGVSLIAAGVRGAAVHNAVVAFFKEQGYESETKGFVHSLGHGVGLEIHEGPSLSPSGGPLEAGNVVTVEPGLYYPGIGGIRIEDMGAVTTEGFDRFTNYPRNLIV
;
A
#
# COMPACT_ATOMS: atom_id res chain seq x y z
N MET A 1 8.19 -13.65 -14.45
CA MET A 1 8.76 -15.01 -14.18
C MET A 1 10.26 -15.05 -14.48
N GLU A 2 10.73 -14.40 -15.52
CA GLU A 2 12.15 -14.33 -15.88
C GLU A 2 13.00 -13.70 -14.76
N SER A 3 12.51 -12.65 -14.08
CA SER A 3 13.23 -12.01 -12.97
C SER A 3 13.36 -12.93 -11.73
N LEU A 4 12.38 -13.78 -11.44
CA LEU A 4 12.51 -14.75 -10.33
C LEU A 4 13.48 -15.88 -10.68
N ASP A 5 13.49 -16.35 -11.93
CA ASP A 5 14.48 -17.32 -12.40
C ASP A 5 15.91 -16.75 -12.38
N ASN A 6 16.07 -15.43 -12.62
CA ASN A 6 17.36 -14.74 -12.50
C ASN A 6 17.80 -14.64 -11.04
N ALA A 7 16.88 -14.36 -10.10
CA ALA A 7 17.17 -14.36 -8.67
C ALA A 7 17.59 -15.73 -8.17
N LEU A 8 16.91 -16.80 -8.62
CA LEU A 8 17.28 -18.17 -8.31
C LEU A 8 18.69 -18.53 -8.84
N ALA A 9 19.00 -18.08 -10.04
CA ALA A 9 20.33 -18.29 -10.63
C ALA A 9 21.42 -17.55 -9.85
N ALA A 10 21.16 -16.30 -9.46
CA ALA A 10 22.12 -15.48 -8.70
C ALA A 10 22.38 -16.04 -7.29
N ALA A 11 21.36 -16.63 -6.65
CA ALA A 11 21.45 -17.24 -5.32
C ALA A 11 21.94 -18.71 -5.33
N ASP A 12 22.15 -19.29 -6.51
CA ASP A 12 22.43 -20.72 -6.68
C ASP A 12 21.38 -21.61 -5.98
N CYS A 13 20.10 -21.27 -6.17
CA CYS A 13 18.96 -21.94 -5.58
C CYS A 13 18.13 -22.68 -6.65
N ALA A 14 17.61 -23.87 -6.29
CA ALA A 14 16.77 -24.69 -7.17
C ALA A 14 15.35 -24.18 -7.27
N ALA A 15 14.82 -23.59 -6.19
CA ALA A 15 13.46 -23.12 -6.11
C ALA A 15 13.29 -21.92 -5.21
N TYR A 16 12.29 -21.05 -5.53
CA TYR A 16 11.72 -20.06 -4.62
C TYR A 16 10.55 -20.68 -3.86
N VAL A 17 10.51 -20.48 -2.55
CA VAL A 17 9.49 -21.06 -1.67
C VAL A 17 8.84 -19.97 -0.85
N LEU A 18 7.50 -20.01 -0.79
CA LEU A 18 6.70 -19.12 0.04
C LEU A 18 5.63 -19.94 0.79
N TYR A 19 5.39 -19.61 2.04
CA TYR A 19 4.30 -20.17 2.84
C TYR A 19 3.52 -19.03 3.48
N ALA A 20 2.40 -18.69 2.87
CA ALA A 20 1.58 -17.53 3.26
C ALA A 20 0.12 -17.67 2.77
N SER A 21 -0.75 -16.79 3.26
CA SER A 21 -2.12 -16.58 2.76
C SER A 21 -2.16 -15.48 1.70
N SER A 22 -3.34 -15.19 1.18
CA SER A 22 -3.55 -14.09 0.23
C SER A 22 -3.46 -12.69 0.86
N ASP A 23 -3.28 -12.58 2.16
CA ASP A 23 -2.97 -11.30 2.82
C ASP A 23 -1.50 -10.90 2.63
N ASP A 24 -0.63 -11.87 2.30
CA ASP A 24 0.74 -11.60 1.87
C ASP A 24 0.75 -11.17 0.39
N ALA A 25 1.32 -10.02 0.12
CA ALA A 25 1.32 -9.43 -1.22
C ALA A 25 2.15 -10.23 -2.24
N ASP A 26 3.25 -10.86 -1.82
CA ASP A 26 4.07 -11.70 -2.69
C ASP A 26 3.32 -12.97 -3.07
N PHE A 27 2.61 -13.57 -2.10
CA PHE A 27 1.73 -14.72 -2.36
C PHE A 27 0.62 -14.35 -3.34
N ARG A 28 -0.07 -13.23 -3.09
CA ARG A 28 -1.14 -12.71 -3.96
C ARG A 28 -0.63 -12.47 -5.38
N TYR A 29 0.53 -11.84 -5.51
CA TYR A 29 1.17 -11.56 -6.78
C TYR A 29 1.52 -12.83 -7.58
N LEU A 30 2.17 -13.80 -6.92
CA LEU A 30 2.65 -15.02 -7.55
C LEU A 30 1.53 -15.99 -7.90
N THR A 31 0.48 -16.06 -7.06
CA THR A 31 -0.58 -17.07 -7.21
C THR A 31 -1.87 -16.53 -7.78
N ARG A 32 -2.18 -15.25 -7.59
CA ARG A 32 -3.49 -14.62 -7.84
C ARG A 32 -4.64 -15.33 -7.14
N PHE A 33 -4.34 -16.22 -6.21
CA PHE A 33 -5.31 -17.04 -5.51
C PHE A 33 -5.69 -16.42 -4.17
N GLN A 34 -6.99 -16.28 -3.93
CA GLN A 34 -7.51 -15.70 -2.70
C GLN A 34 -7.84 -16.80 -1.70
N VAL A 35 -7.14 -16.82 -0.57
CA VAL A 35 -7.30 -17.82 0.49
C VAL A 35 -6.86 -17.23 1.82
N SER A 36 -7.61 -17.55 2.89
CA SER A 36 -7.32 -17.08 4.24
C SER A 36 -6.24 -17.91 4.96
N ASP A 37 -6.18 -19.22 4.64
CA ASP A 37 -5.20 -20.10 5.25
C ASP A 37 -3.85 -20.07 4.50
N PRO A 38 -2.70 -20.14 5.21
CA PRO A 38 -1.41 -20.24 4.56
C PRO A 38 -1.28 -21.50 3.71
N LEU A 39 -0.81 -21.34 2.48
CA LEU A 39 -0.50 -22.39 1.53
C LEU A 39 0.98 -22.37 1.14
N LEU A 40 1.50 -23.53 0.78
CA LEU A 40 2.87 -23.68 0.29
C LEU A 40 2.88 -23.40 -1.22
N TYR A 41 3.68 -22.43 -1.64
CA TYR A 41 4.03 -22.17 -3.02
C TYR A 41 5.49 -22.53 -3.27
N VAL A 42 5.76 -23.27 -4.35
CA VAL A 42 7.11 -23.67 -4.76
C VAL A 42 7.29 -23.37 -6.24
N LYS A 43 8.29 -22.55 -6.59
CA LYS A 43 8.63 -22.21 -7.97
C LYS A 43 10.04 -22.67 -8.29
N ARG A 44 10.18 -23.75 -9.03
CA ARG A 44 11.48 -24.22 -9.56
C ARG A 44 11.90 -23.38 -10.76
N LYS A 45 13.21 -23.25 -10.94
CA LYS A 45 13.78 -22.50 -12.06
C LYS A 45 13.28 -23.07 -13.40
N GLY A 46 12.78 -22.21 -14.30
CA GLY A 46 12.25 -22.57 -15.61
C GLY A 46 10.88 -23.25 -15.60
N GLU A 47 10.29 -23.58 -14.45
CA GLU A 47 9.01 -24.27 -14.35
C GLU A 47 7.88 -23.30 -13.93
N ARG A 48 6.62 -23.69 -14.16
CA ARG A 48 5.46 -23.00 -13.57
C ARG A 48 5.45 -23.24 -12.05
N GLY A 49 5.09 -22.22 -11.27
CA GLY A 49 4.96 -22.37 -9.82
C GLY A 49 3.88 -23.41 -9.46
N LEU A 50 4.14 -24.17 -8.41
CA LEU A 50 3.21 -25.12 -7.81
C LEU A 50 2.56 -24.51 -6.57
N LEU A 51 1.26 -24.73 -6.38
CA LEU A 51 0.51 -24.35 -5.19
C LEU A 51 -0.05 -25.61 -4.51
N VAL A 52 0.43 -25.92 -3.31
CA VAL A 52 -0.01 -27.08 -2.54
C VAL A 52 -1.30 -26.72 -1.81
N VAL A 53 -2.40 -27.37 -2.18
CA VAL A 53 -3.74 -27.06 -1.68
C VAL A 53 -4.41 -28.25 -0.98
N PRO A 54 -5.33 -28.01 -0.03
CA PRO A 54 -6.26 -29.07 0.40
C PRO A 54 -7.13 -29.55 -0.76
N GLN A 55 -7.64 -30.77 -0.69
CA GLN A 55 -8.47 -31.34 -1.76
C GLN A 55 -9.68 -30.45 -2.12
N MET A 56 -10.30 -29.83 -1.13
CA MET A 56 -11.48 -28.96 -1.30
C MET A 56 -11.18 -27.69 -2.11
N GLU A 57 -9.92 -27.22 -2.14
CA GLU A 57 -9.50 -26.03 -2.86
C GLU A 57 -8.95 -26.33 -4.27
N TYR A 58 -8.80 -27.60 -4.64
CA TYR A 58 -8.09 -28.00 -5.87
C TYR A 58 -8.75 -27.44 -7.13
N GLU A 59 -10.05 -27.65 -7.31
CA GLU A 59 -10.79 -27.21 -8.51
C GLU A 59 -10.84 -25.67 -8.60
N ARG A 60 -11.01 -25.00 -7.46
CA ARG A 60 -10.98 -23.53 -7.39
C ARG A 60 -9.59 -23.00 -7.75
N ALA A 61 -8.53 -23.57 -7.20
CA ALA A 61 -7.17 -23.17 -7.53
C ALA A 61 -6.79 -23.48 -8.98
N ALA A 62 -7.35 -24.55 -9.57
CA ALA A 62 -7.12 -24.89 -10.99
C ALA A 62 -7.68 -23.83 -11.94
N THR A 63 -8.74 -23.14 -11.56
CA THR A 63 -9.41 -22.11 -12.37
C THR A 63 -8.95 -20.69 -12.06
N GLU A 64 -8.66 -20.37 -10.80
CA GLU A 64 -8.36 -19.02 -10.34
C GLU A 64 -6.86 -18.73 -10.24
N SER A 65 -6.03 -19.75 -9.92
CA SER A 65 -4.61 -19.53 -9.65
C SER A 65 -3.75 -19.44 -10.91
N SER A 66 -2.76 -18.53 -10.89
CA SER A 66 -1.68 -18.50 -11.87
C SER A 66 -0.68 -19.64 -11.66
N ALA A 67 -0.59 -20.23 -10.47
CA ALA A 67 0.21 -21.40 -10.15
C ALA A 67 -0.54 -22.70 -10.53
N ALA A 68 0.20 -23.79 -10.74
CA ALA A 68 -0.40 -25.10 -10.94
C ALA A 68 -0.77 -25.71 -9.58
N PRO A 69 -2.04 -26.07 -9.32
CA PRO A 69 -2.40 -26.68 -8.06
C PRO A 69 -1.94 -28.14 -8.00
N ILE A 70 -1.52 -28.55 -6.80
CA ILE A 70 -1.28 -29.93 -6.42
C ILE A 70 -1.91 -30.18 -5.05
N THR A 71 -2.61 -31.32 -4.87
CA THR A 71 -3.19 -31.62 -3.56
C THR A 71 -2.12 -31.95 -2.53
N ARG A 72 -2.41 -31.78 -1.24
CA ARG A 72 -1.53 -32.22 -0.14
C ARG A 72 -1.15 -33.69 -0.28
N ALA A 73 -2.07 -34.55 -0.72
CA ALA A 73 -1.79 -35.97 -0.98
C ALA A 73 -0.83 -36.13 -2.16
N GLY A 74 -1.09 -35.45 -3.30
CA GLY A 74 -0.24 -35.50 -4.49
C GLY A 74 1.17 -34.94 -4.25
N ALA A 75 1.30 -33.95 -3.37
CA ALA A 75 2.58 -33.40 -2.93
C ALA A 75 3.36 -34.28 -1.94
N GLY A 76 2.77 -35.38 -1.48
CA GLY A 76 3.39 -36.31 -0.51
C GLY A 76 3.26 -35.87 0.95
N PHE A 77 2.57 -34.75 1.23
CA PHE A 77 2.42 -34.23 2.58
C PHE A 77 1.78 -35.22 3.55
N LEU A 78 0.73 -35.93 3.11
CA LEU A 78 0.03 -36.90 4.00
C LEU A 78 0.92 -38.08 4.35
N LYS A 79 1.78 -38.53 3.45
CA LYS A 79 2.78 -39.58 3.71
C LYS A 79 3.78 -39.09 4.77
N TYR A 80 4.35 -37.90 4.58
CA TYR A 80 5.30 -37.35 5.54
C TYR A 80 4.67 -37.04 6.90
N LEU A 81 3.40 -36.62 6.92
CA LEU A 81 2.65 -36.42 8.16
C LEU A 81 2.48 -37.71 8.95
N ASP A 82 2.23 -38.82 8.26
CA ASP A 82 2.16 -40.15 8.92
C ASP A 82 3.50 -40.60 9.46
N GLU A 83 4.60 -40.34 8.77
CA GLU A 83 5.95 -40.69 9.18
C GLU A 83 6.45 -39.81 10.36
N GLU A 84 6.32 -38.50 10.26
CA GLU A 84 6.87 -37.51 11.21
C GLU A 84 5.99 -37.31 12.45
N LYS A 85 4.68 -37.55 12.36
CA LYS A 85 3.67 -37.23 13.38
C LYS A 85 3.69 -35.75 13.80
N ASP A 86 4.26 -34.88 12.95
CA ASP A 86 4.41 -33.45 13.13
C ASP A 86 4.13 -32.73 11.79
N ALA A 87 3.14 -31.86 11.78
CA ALA A 87 2.68 -31.18 10.56
C ALA A 87 3.74 -30.22 9.98
N TRP A 88 4.54 -29.57 10.85
CA TRP A 88 5.58 -28.65 10.40
C TRP A 88 6.77 -29.38 9.80
N LYS A 89 7.18 -30.53 10.38
CA LYS A 89 8.21 -31.39 9.81
C LYS A 89 7.74 -32.00 8.48
N ALA A 90 6.50 -32.47 8.43
CA ALA A 90 5.91 -32.97 7.19
C ALA A 90 5.88 -31.89 6.08
N LEU A 91 5.56 -30.65 6.45
CA LEU A 91 5.58 -29.52 5.52
C LEU A 91 7.00 -29.20 5.03
N ALA A 92 7.99 -29.20 5.92
CA ALA A 92 9.39 -28.99 5.57
C ALA A 92 9.91 -30.08 4.60
N ARG A 93 9.62 -31.36 4.87
CA ARG A 93 9.97 -32.47 3.96
C ARG A 93 9.27 -32.38 2.61
N THR A 94 7.97 -32.00 2.61
CA THR A 94 7.22 -31.77 1.38
C THR A 94 7.88 -30.66 0.57
N THR A 95 8.22 -29.55 1.22
CA THR A 95 8.90 -28.41 0.60
C THR A 95 10.23 -28.82 -0.03
N ALA A 96 11.10 -29.52 0.70
CA ALA A 96 12.39 -29.98 0.19
C ALA A 96 12.23 -30.95 -0.99
N SER A 97 11.27 -31.87 -0.89
CA SER A 97 10.96 -32.83 -1.97
C SER A 97 10.50 -32.14 -3.26
N LEU A 98 9.62 -31.14 -3.15
CA LEU A 98 9.14 -30.37 -4.29
C LEU A 98 10.19 -29.42 -4.87
N ALA A 99 11.03 -28.82 -4.02
CA ALA A 99 12.08 -27.90 -4.43
C ALA A 99 13.23 -28.59 -5.18
N GLY A 100 13.62 -29.78 -4.75
CA GLY A 100 14.67 -30.58 -5.39
C GLY A 100 16.09 -30.04 -5.20
N GLY A 101 16.33 -29.21 -4.19
CA GLY A 101 17.64 -28.63 -3.88
C GLY A 101 17.56 -27.44 -2.92
N LYS A 102 18.61 -26.62 -2.91
CA LYS A 102 18.66 -25.38 -2.11
C LYS A 102 17.52 -24.44 -2.48
N VAL A 103 16.89 -23.84 -1.48
CA VAL A 103 15.72 -22.95 -1.67
C VAL A 103 16.05 -21.50 -1.32
N LEU A 104 15.40 -20.59 -2.06
CA LEU A 104 15.35 -19.16 -1.80
C LEU A 104 14.01 -18.83 -1.16
N VAL A 105 14.02 -18.16 0.00
CA VAL A 105 12.80 -17.78 0.73
C VAL A 105 12.76 -16.29 1.01
N PRO A 106 11.57 -15.64 1.07
CA PRO A 106 11.51 -14.22 1.43
C PRO A 106 11.92 -13.97 2.88
N ARG A 107 12.24 -12.74 3.22
CA ARG A 107 12.57 -12.32 4.61
C ARG A 107 11.44 -12.59 5.60
N THR A 108 10.20 -12.61 5.12
CA THR A 108 8.99 -12.88 5.91
C THR A 108 8.68 -14.37 6.08
N PHE A 109 9.52 -15.27 5.53
CA PHE A 109 9.31 -16.70 5.63
C PHE A 109 9.25 -17.16 7.11
N PRO A 110 8.28 -18.02 7.50
CA PRO A 110 8.12 -18.41 8.90
C PRO A 110 9.39 -19.07 9.45
N TYR A 111 10.00 -18.44 10.46
CA TYR A 111 11.26 -18.88 11.06
C TYR A 111 11.24 -20.36 11.49
N GLY A 112 10.14 -20.80 12.12
CA GLY A 112 10.00 -22.20 12.56
C GLY A 112 10.04 -23.19 11.39
N LEU A 113 9.39 -22.86 10.27
CA LEU A 113 9.43 -23.69 9.06
C LEU A 113 10.82 -23.65 8.42
N GLY A 114 11.46 -22.47 8.37
CA GLY A 114 12.83 -22.32 7.85
C GLY A 114 13.84 -23.21 8.59
N ARG A 115 13.80 -23.21 9.92
CA ARG A 115 14.67 -24.04 10.76
C ARG A 115 14.48 -25.56 10.53
N LEU A 116 13.23 -25.99 10.37
CA LEU A 116 12.94 -27.40 10.06
C LEU A 116 13.35 -27.76 8.62
N LEU A 117 13.20 -26.82 7.69
CA LEU A 117 13.56 -27.02 6.29
C LEU A 117 15.08 -27.17 6.11
N GLU A 118 15.90 -26.51 6.94
CA GLU A 118 17.37 -26.67 6.96
C GLU A 118 17.83 -28.12 7.24
N GLU A 119 16.98 -28.95 7.87
CA GLU A 119 17.27 -30.37 8.08
C GLU A 119 17.20 -31.20 6.78
N TYR A 120 16.52 -30.69 5.74
CA TYR A 120 16.24 -31.41 4.50
C TYR A 120 16.80 -30.74 3.25
N ALA A 121 17.02 -29.42 3.27
CA ALA A 121 17.54 -28.65 2.14
C ALA A 121 18.30 -27.41 2.63
N GLY A 122 19.24 -26.90 1.82
CA GLY A 122 19.84 -25.59 2.10
C GLY A 122 18.79 -24.47 1.96
N VAL A 123 18.81 -23.52 2.89
CA VAL A 123 17.89 -22.36 2.88
C VAL A 123 18.69 -21.07 2.74
N GLU A 124 18.33 -20.27 1.76
CA GLU A 124 18.88 -18.93 1.52
C GLU A 124 17.75 -17.90 1.62
N VAL A 125 18.04 -16.77 2.27
CA VAL A 125 17.07 -15.69 2.40
C VAL A 125 17.25 -14.70 1.24
N ASP A 126 16.16 -14.37 0.54
CA ASP A 126 16.14 -13.34 -0.50
C ASP A 126 16.35 -11.93 0.12
N GLY A 127 17.61 -11.55 0.22
CA GLY A 127 17.99 -10.22 0.71
C GLY A 127 17.64 -9.08 -0.25
N ALA A 128 17.50 -9.39 -1.55
CA ALA A 128 17.22 -8.42 -2.61
C ALA A 128 15.71 -8.15 -2.78
N GLY A 129 14.85 -9.07 -2.34
CA GLY A 129 13.40 -8.93 -2.49
C GLY A 129 12.95 -9.07 -3.95
N ALA A 130 13.29 -10.18 -4.60
CA ALA A 130 13.03 -10.39 -6.02
C ALA A 130 11.54 -10.21 -6.39
N VAL A 131 10.62 -10.74 -5.56
CA VAL A 131 9.18 -10.60 -5.82
C VAL A 131 8.72 -9.16 -5.59
N SER A 132 9.18 -8.50 -4.54
CA SER A 132 8.88 -7.08 -4.30
C SER A 132 9.37 -6.19 -5.45
N ALA A 133 10.56 -6.47 -6.01
CA ALA A 133 11.06 -5.77 -7.20
C ALA A 133 10.18 -6.00 -8.43
N MET A 134 9.66 -7.23 -8.63
CA MET A 134 8.70 -7.52 -9.71
C MET A 134 7.40 -6.75 -9.52
N ARG A 135 6.88 -6.64 -8.30
CA ARG A 135 5.67 -5.90 -7.96
C ARG A 135 5.83 -4.39 -8.15
N ALA A 136 7.03 -3.87 -7.93
CA ALA A 136 7.31 -2.44 -8.04
C ALA A 136 7.02 -1.90 -9.45
N VAL A 137 7.31 -2.67 -10.52
CA VAL A 137 7.05 -2.29 -11.91
C VAL A 137 5.75 -2.92 -12.39
N LYS A 138 4.70 -2.11 -12.50
CA LYS A 138 3.33 -2.54 -12.79
C LYS A 138 3.13 -2.79 -14.29
N THR A 139 2.46 -3.88 -14.59
CA THR A 139 1.92 -4.15 -15.93
C THR A 139 0.74 -3.25 -16.24
N SER A 140 0.36 -3.11 -17.52
CA SER A 140 -0.83 -2.33 -17.91
C SER A 140 -2.12 -2.79 -17.22
N LYS A 141 -2.22 -4.08 -16.89
CA LYS A 141 -3.38 -4.65 -16.19
C LYS A 141 -3.44 -4.22 -14.73
N GLU A 142 -2.29 -4.18 -14.07
CA GLU A 142 -2.14 -3.72 -12.69
C GLU A 142 -2.36 -2.23 -12.58
N LEU A 143 -1.81 -1.44 -13.52
CA LEU A 143 -2.09 0.00 -13.61
C LEU A 143 -3.59 0.28 -13.79
N ALA A 144 -4.29 -0.52 -14.60
CA ALA A 144 -5.74 -0.37 -14.78
C ALA A 144 -6.52 -0.68 -13.49
N ALA A 145 -6.11 -1.69 -12.70
CA ALA A 145 -6.72 -2.03 -11.42
C ALA A 145 -6.51 -0.90 -10.39
N ILE A 146 -5.28 -0.39 -10.26
CA ILE A 146 -4.96 0.73 -9.36
C ILE A 146 -5.73 1.99 -9.74
N ARG A 147 -5.84 2.32 -11.05
CA ARG A 147 -6.67 3.45 -11.52
C ARG A 147 -8.15 3.27 -11.18
N ALA A 148 -8.66 2.04 -11.21
CA ALA A 148 -10.05 1.77 -10.84
C ALA A 148 -10.26 2.00 -9.33
N ALA A 149 -9.32 1.53 -8.49
CA ALA A 149 -9.33 1.80 -7.06
C ALA A 149 -9.25 3.31 -6.76
N GLN A 150 -8.38 4.05 -7.48
CA GLN A 150 -8.27 5.50 -7.32
C GLN A 150 -9.58 6.24 -7.64
N ARG A 151 -10.30 5.85 -8.69
CA ARG A 151 -11.62 6.46 -8.99
C ARG A 151 -12.64 6.21 -7.87
N ALA A 152 -12.68 4.99 -7.31
CA ALA A 152 -13.57 4.70 -6.18
C ALA A 152 -13.19 5.52 -4.94
N THR A 153 -11.89 5.74 -4.73
CA THR A 153 -11.36 6.60 -3.65
C THR A 153 -11.80 8.05 -3.83
N GLU A 154 -11.72 8.59 -5.05
CA GLU A 154 -12.17 9.96 -5.37
C GLU A 154 -13.68 10.13 -5.13
N GLU A 155 -14.49 9.16 -5.50
CA GLU A 155 -15.94 9.19 -5.24
C GLU A 155 -16.26 9.14 -3.74
N ALA A 156 -15.54 8.34 -2.97
CA ALA A 156 -15.68 8.29 -1.53
C ALA A 156 -15.20 9.58 -0.84
N MET A 157 -14.10 10.17 -1.34
CA MET A 157 -13.61 11.47 -0.90
C MET A 157 -14.62 12.59 -1.17
N ASP A 158 -15.24 12.59 -2.36
CA ASP A 158 -16.30 13.56 -2.69
C ASP A 158 -17.52 13.43 -1.77
N LEU A 159 -17.91 12.20 -1.42
CA LEU A 159 -18.95 11.97 -0.42
C LEU A 159 -18.58 12.60 0.93
N GLY A 160 -17.39 12.32 1.45
CA GLY A 160 -16.91 12.87 2.73
C GLY A 160 -16.84 14.40 2.72
N ILE A 161 -16.24 15.00 1.70
CA ILE A 161 -16.14 16.45 1.54
C ILE A 161 -17.52 17.09 1.32
N SER A 162 -18.43 16.43 0.59
CA SER A 162 -19.80 16.91 0.42
C SER A 162 -20.59 16.93 1.73
N MET A 163 -20.35 16.00 2.65
CA MET A 163 -20.95 16.06 3.99
C MET A 163 -20.48 17.31 4.75
N ILE A 164 -19.18 17.63 4.67
CA ILE A 164 -18.62 18.84 5.29
C ILE A 164 -19.19 20.09 4.63
N ARG A 165 -19.22 20.16 3.29
CA ARG A 165 -19.75 21.30 2.53
C ARG A 165 -21.20 21.60 2.84
N ARG A 166 -22.04 20.57 3.00
CA ARG A 166 -23.49 20.69 3.29
C ARG A 166 -23.78 20.93 4.78
N SER A 167 -22.81 20.79 5.67
CA SER A 167 -22.99 21.06 7.09
C SER A 167 -23.16 22.57 7.35
N ALA A 168 -23.81 22.87 8.47
CA ALA A 168 -23.95 24.23 9.00
C ALA A 168 -23.29 24.33 10.36
N ALA A 169 -22.58 25.43 10.61
CA ALA A 169 -21.97 25.68 11.91
C ALA A 169 -23.02 26.08 12.96
N GLN A 170 -22.93 25.49 14.14
CA GLN A 170 -23.70 25.86 15.32
C GLN A 170 -22.77 25.89 16.54
N ASN A 171 -22.53 27.06 17.07
CA ASN A 171 -21.56 27.30 18.16
C ASN A 171 -20.14 26.74 17.85
N GLY A 172 -19.66 26.94 16.62
CA GLY A 172 -18.34 26.49 16.17
C GLY A 172 -18.22 25.01 15.83
N VAL A 173 -19.31 24.23 15.95
CA VAL A 173 -19.38 22.80 15.59
C VAL A 173 -20.18 22.63 14.31
N LEU A 174 -19.68 21.82 13.38
CA LEU A 174 -20.39 21.48 12.13
C LEU A 174 -21.53 20.49 12.42
N HIS A 175 -22.73 20.80 11.91
CA HIS A 175 -23.92 19.95 12.04
C HIS A 175 -24.44 19.57 10.65
N LEU A 176 -24.82 18.32 10.49
CA LEU A 176 -25.47 17.80 9.28
C LEU A 176 -26.70 16.98 9.69
N ASP A 177 -27.86 17.26 9.05
CA ASP A 177 -29.13 16.61 9.32
C ASP A 177 -29.55 16.69 10.82
N GLY A 178 -29.32 17.86 11.43
CA GLY A 178 -29.74 18.14 12.82
C GLY A 178 -28.85 17.56 13.91
N ALA A 179 -27.73 16.92 13.57
CA ALA A 179 -26.80 16.33 14.52
C ALA A 179 -25.34 16.75 14.24
N PRO A 180 -24.45 16.79 15.27
CA PRO A 180 -23.05 17.07 15.05
C PRO A 180 -22.44 16.17 13.98
N LEU A 181 -21.70 16.77 13.05
CA LEU A 181 -20.90 16.03 12.06
C LEU A 181 -19.58 15.67 12.73
N THR A 182 -19.32 14.37 12.89
CA THR A 182 -18.13 13.87 13.55
C THR A 182 -17.20 13.15 12.57
N SER A 183 -15.91 13.05 12.92
CA SER A 183 -14.93 12.23 12.21
C SER A 183 -15.46 10.83 11.93
N GLY A 184 -16.08 10.19 12.94
CA GLY A 184 -16.68 8.85 12.82
C GLY A 184 -17.83 8.78 11.83
N ARG A 185 -18.71 9.81 11.77
CA ARG A 185 -19.82 9.85 10.81
C ARG A 185 -19.33 9.93 9.37
N VAL A 186 -18.37 10.80 9.10
CA VAL A 186 -17.75 10.95 7.76
C VAL A 186 -17.07 9.64 7.36
N ARG A 187 -16.23 9.09 8.23
CA ARG A 187 -15.51 7.84 8.00
C ARG A 187 -16.46 6.67 7.71
N THR A 188 -17.51 6.52 8.52
CA THR A 188 -18.52 5.47 8.33
C THR A 188 -19.23 5.60 6.98
N ALA A 189 -19.61 6.81 6.57
CA ALA A 189 -20.28 7.02 5.29
C ALA A 189 -19.38 6.63 4.11
N MET A 190 -18.09 7.04 4.14
CA MET A 190 -17.12 6.68 3.11
C MET A 190 -16.85 5.16 3.07
N HIS A 191 -16.73 4.50 4.24
CA HIS A 191 -16.50 3.06 4.31
C HIS A 191 -17.69 2.25 3.79
N LEU A 192 -18.93 2.64 4.11
CA LEU A 192 -20.12 1.98 3.59
C LEU A 192 -20.22 2.12 2.07
N PHE A 193 -19.96 3.32 1.55
CA PHE A 193 -19.92 3.58 0.11
C PHE A 193 -18.88 2.69 -0.61
N LEU A 194 -17.67 2.59 -0.06
CA LEU A 194 -16.61 1.75 -0.62
C LEU A 194 -16.96 0.26 -0.54
N MET A 195 -17.54 -0.19 0.58
CA MET A 195 -17.96 -1.58 0.75
C MET A 195 -19.02 -1.99 -0.29
N GLU A 196 -20.00 -1.12 -0.59
CA GLU A 196 -21.00 -1.35 -1.63
C GLU A 196 -20.39 -1.52 -3.03
N LYS A 197 -19.19 -0.97 -3.24
CA LYS A 197 -18.42 -1.06 -4.49
C LYS A 197 -17.39 -2.19 -4.50
N GLY A 198 -17.27 -2.99 -3.44
CA GLY A 198 -16.31 -4.09 -3.32
C GLY A 198 -14.90 -3.64 -2.92
N TYR A 199 -14.81 -2.55 -2.16
CA TYR A 199 -13.54 -2.05 -1.59
C TYR A 199 -13.58 -2.09 -0.07
N THR A 200 -12.47 -2.48 0.54
CA THR A 200 -12.26 -2.43 1.99
C THR A 200 -11.35 -1.26 2.34
N ALA A 201 -11.83 -0.34 3.19
CA ALA A 201 -11.03 0.73 3.78
C ALA A 201 -10.79 0.46 5.27
N LYS A 202 -9.56 0.71 5.73
CA LYS A 202 -9.14 0.61 7.14
C LYS A 202 -8.33 1.84 7.50
N GLU A 203 -8.32 2.18 8.78
CA GLU A 203 -7.45 3.22 9.34
C GLU A 203 -7.61 4.61 8.70
N THR A 204 -8.69 4.85 7.94
CA THR A 204 -8.98 6.14 7.30
C THR A 204 -8.91 7.28 8.29
N ILE A 205 -8.17 8.32 7.95
CA ILE A 205 -8.01 9.53 8.75
C ILE A 205 -9.12 10.50 8.36
N VAL A 206 -9.80 11.04 9.37
CA VAL A 206 -10.67 12.23 9.30
C VAL A 206 -10.39 13.02 10.55
N SER A 207 -9.26 13.71 10.62
CA SER A 207 -8.85 14.49 11.78
C SER A 207 -9.20 15.96 11.60
N CYS A 208 -9.48 16.67 12.71
CA CYS A 208 -9.94 18.06 12.68
C CYS A 208 -9.14 18.96 13.63
N GLY A 209 -8.88 20.19 13.21
CA GLY A 209 -8.23 21.20 14.02
C GLY A 209 -6.82 20.78 14.46
N LYS A 210 -6.53 20.93 15.74
CA LYS A 210 -5.19 20.63 16.30
C LYS A 210 -4.78 19.16 16.20
N GLU A 211 -5.73 18.24 16.07
CA GLU A 211 -5.42 16.82 15.87
C GLU A 211 -4.71 16.56 14.53
N THR A 212 -4.93 17.41 13.53
CA THR A 212 -4.28 17.31 12.22
C THR A 212 -2.77 17.47 12.28
N ALA A 213 -2.22 18.05 13.35
CA ALA A 213 -0.79 18.13 13.61
C ALA A 213 -0.14 16.76 13.92
N MET A 214 -0.94 15.71 14.10
CA MET A 214 -0.48 14.33 14.26
C MET A 214 -0.81 13.54 12.99
N PRO A 215 0.15 13.27 12.09
CA PRO A 215 -0.10 12.76 10.74
C PRO A 215 -1.00 11.51 10.65
N HIS A 216 -0.88 10.59 11.62
CA HIS A 216 -1.64 9.33 11.65
C HIS A 216 -2.82 9.34 12.64
N ARG A 217 -3.20 10.50 13.17
CA ARG A 217 -4.38 10.60 14.04
C ARG A 217 -5.66 10.42 13.22
N GLN A 218 -6.38 9.32 13.44
CA GLN A 218 -7.61 9.01 12.71
C GLN A 218 -8.74 10.02 12.93
N GLY A 219 -8.63 10.85 13.97
CA GLY A 219 -9.65 11.81 14.37
C GLY A 219 -10.76 11.17 15.21
N ASP A 220 -11.24 11.95 16.17
CA ASP A 220 -12.33 11.59 17.06
C ASP A 220 -13.10 12.86 17.47
N GLY A 221 -14.41 12.76 17.57
CA GLY A 221 -15.26 13.89 17.96
C GLY A 221 -15.82 14.71 16.79
N PRO A 222 -16.36 15.91 17.08
CA PRO A 222 -17.01 16.78 16.12
C PRO A 222 -16.01 17.48 15.22
N LEU A 223 -16.40 17.72 13.97
CA LEU A 223 -15.69 18.63 13.08
C LEU A 223 -16.07 20.07 13.40
N LEU A 224 -15.09 20.97 13.31
CA LEU A 224 -15.22 22.35 13.72
C LEU A 224 -15.22 23.30 12.51
N GLU A 225 -15.94 24.41 12.66
CA GLU A 225 -15.88 25.54 11.73
C GLU A 225 -14.49 26.21 11.78
N ASP A 226 -14.03 26.71 10.63
CA ASP A 226 -12.76 27.44 10.45
C ASP A 226 -11.49 26.61 10.71
N GLU A 227 -11.64 25.33 11.06
CA GLU A 227 -10.53 24.45 11.38
C GLU A 227 -10.20 23.49 10.20
N PRO A 228 -8.92 23.14 10.01
CA PRO A 228 -8.55 22.17 8.97
C PRO A 228 -9.10 20.78 9.29
N VAL A 229 -9.61 20.10 8.25
CA VAL A 229 -9.99 18.70 8.29
C VAL A 229 -9.11 17.96 7.29
N VAL A 230 -8.23 17.09 7.78
CA VAL A 230 -7.44 16.18 6.95
C VAL A 230 -8.22 14.89 6.78
N ILE A 231 -8.49 14.54 5.52
CA ILE A 231 -9.10 13.26 5.12
C ILE A 231 -8.06 12.50 4.32
N ASP A 232 -7.70 11.30 4.80
CA ASP A 232 -6.73 10.42 4.17
C ASP A 232 -7.35 9.03 4.02
N LEU A 233 -7.44 8.53 2.79
CA LEU A 233 -8.26 7.39 2.41
C LEU A 233 -7.51 6.48 1.43
N PHE A 234 -7.22 5.24 1.87
CA PHE A 234 -6.44 4.24 1.15
C PHE A 234 -7.16 2.88 1.06
N PRO A 235 -8.24 2.77 0.29
CA PRO A 235 -8.99 1.53 0.16
C PRO A 235 -8.25 0.51 -0.70
N ARG A 236 -8.54 -0.77 -0.42
CA ARG A 236 -8.12 -1.92 -1.20
C ARG A 236 -9.29 -2.49 -1.99
N ASP A 237 -9.11 -2.77 -3.25
CA ASP A 237 -10.04 -3.54 -4.07
C ASP A 237 -10.04 -5.01 -3.60
N ASP A 238 -11.19 -5.52 -3.18
CA ASP A 238 -11.30 -6.87 -2.61
C ASP A 238 -11.06 -7.97 -3.67
N ALA A 239 -11.39 -7.72 -4.93
CA ALA A 239 -11.20 -8.66 -6.01
C ALA A 239 -9.74 -8.73 -6.48
N THR A 240 -9.13 -7.59 -6.76
CA THR A 240 -7.77 -7.52 -7.31
C THR A 240 -6.69 -7.46 -6.24
N GLY A 241 -7.01 -6.92 -5.06
CA GLY A 241 -6.08 -6.69 -3.95
C GLY A 241 -5.28 -5.41 -4.05
N TYR A 242 -5.42 -4.61 -5.12
CA TYR A 242 -4.68 -3.36 -5.30
C TYR A 242 -5.27 -2.25 -4.46
N TYR A 243 -4.38 -1.43 -3.91
CA TYR A 243 -4.69 -0.22 -3.16
C TYR A 243 -4.76 1.00 -4.06
N ALA A 244 -5.47 2.02 -3.59
CA ALA A 244 -5.30 3.41 -3.97
C ALA A 244 -5.00 4.24 -2.74
N ASP A 245 -4.58 5.50 -2.92
CA ASP A 245 -4.24 6.40 -1.84
C ASP A 245 -4.52 7.87 -2.22
N MET A 246 -5.10 8.62 -1.28
CA MET A 246 -5.42 10.02 -1.52
C MET A 246 -5.68 10.77 -0.22
N THR A 247 -5.00 11.89 -0.04
CA THR A 247 -5.27 12.83 1.04
C THR A 247 -5.76 14.19 0.52
N ARG A 248 -6.75 14.75 1.22
CA ARG A 248 -7.18 16.16 1.07
C ARG A 248 -7.30 16.82 2.43
N THR A 249 -6.91 18.09 2.48
CA THR A 249 -7.22 18.98 3.61
C THR A 249 -8.25 19.99 3.17
N VAL A 250 -9.33 20.13 3.93
CA VAL A 250 -10.41 21.11 3.68
C VAL A 250 -10.77 21.88 4.93
N VAL A 251 -11.33 23.07 4.75
CA VAL A 251 -11.88 23.93 5.81
C VAL A 251 -13.30 24.32 5.42
N LYS A 252 -14.23 24.23 6.37
CA LYS A 252 -15.57 24.83 6.26
C LYS A 252 -15.57 26.13 7.04
N GLY A 253 -15.63 27.26 6.31
CA GLY A 253 -15.52 28.60 6.87
C GLY A 253 -14.25 29.32 6.44
N GLU A 254 -13.64 30.11 7.31
CA GLU A 254 -12.45 30.92 7.05
C GLU A 254 -11.25 30.37 7.81
N PRO A 255 -10.26 29.73 7.11
CA PRO A 255 -9.05 29.24 7.77
C PRO A 255 -8.23 30.35 8.38
N SER A 256 -7.48 30.07 9.45
CA SER A 256 -6.49 31.05 9.95
C SER A 256 -5.44 31.36 8.87
N PRO A 257 -4.79 32.53 8.93
CA PRO A 257 -3.73 32.90 7.99
C PRO A 257 -2.62 31.82 7.93
N GLU A 258 -2.22 31.28 9.08
CA GLU A 258 -1.17 30.26 9.17
C GLU A 258 -1.57 28.97 8.43
N ILE A 259 -2.83 28.53 8.55
CA ILE A 259 -3.37 27.35 7.86
C ILE A 259 -3.42 27.61 6.35
N ALA A 260 -3.83 28.80 5.92
CA ALA A 260 -3.88 29.16 4.50
C ALA A 260 -2.46 29.21 3.88
N GLU A 261 -1.49 29.80 4.56
CA GLU A 261 -0.08 29.85 4.13
C GLU A 261 0.55 28.45 4.07
N MET A 262 0.33 27.60 5.08
CA MET A 262 0.77 26.19 5.06
C MET A 262 0.16 25.42 3.89
N TYR A 263 -1.13 25.64 3.61
CA TYR A 263 -1.81 24.98 2.51
C TYR A 263 -1.21 25.33 1.15
N ASP A 264 -0.96 26.61 0.91
CA ASP A 264 -0.35 27.08 -0.36
C ASP A 264 1.10 26.56 -0.51
N ALA A 265 1.86 26.50 0.57
CA ALA A 265 3.19 25.92 0.58
C ALA A 265 3.15 24.42 0.27
N VAL A 266 2.25 23.64 0.90
CA VAL A 266 2.08 22.20 0.65
C VAL A 266 1.65 21.93 -0.79
N ARG A 267 0.70 22.71 -1.32
CA ARG A 267 0.26 22.57 -2.70
C ARG A 267 1.39 22.83 -3.69
N THR A 268 2.20 23.88 -3.45
CA THR A 268 3.35 24.22 -4.30
C THR A 268 4.44 23.14 -4.20
N ALA A 269 4.68 22.61 -3.01
CA ALA A 269 5.61 21.51 -2.78
C ALA A 269 5.20 20.23 -3.52
N GLN A 270 3.88 19.94 -3.56
CA GLN A 270 3.35 18.80 -4.32
C GLN A 270 3.57 18.98 -5.83
N ASP A 271 3.26 20.18 -6.36
CA ASP A 271 3.48 20.47 -7.78
C ASP A 271 4.98 20.38 -8.15
N LEU A 272 5.87 20.84 -7.27
CA LEU A 272 7.32 20.67 -7.42
C LEU A 272 7.70 19.17 -7.46
N GLY A 273 7.26 18.39 -6.46
CA GLY A 273 7.55 16.97 -6.38
C GLY A 273 7.10 16.21 -7.64
N VAL A 274 5.85 16.44 -8.08
CA VAL A 274 5.30 15.86 -9.31
C VAL A 274 6.13 16.22 -10.54
N SER A 275 6.57 17.47 -10.67
CA SER A 275 7.34 17.93 -11.83
C SER A 275 8.72 17.29 -11.97
N LEU A 276 9.26 16.74 -10.90
CA LEU A 276 10.59 16.14 -10.87
C LEU A 276 10.58 14.61 -11.12
N ILE A 277 9.40 13.98 -11.10
CA ILE A 277 9.27 12.52 -11.25
C ILE A 277 9.40 12.13 -12.73
N ALA A 278 10.37 11.26 -13.02
CA ALA A 278 10.52 10.55 -14.29
C ALA A 278 11.38 9.28 -14.09
N ALA A 279 11.33 8.35 -15.02
CA ALA A 279 12.18 7.17 -14.97
C ALA A 279 13.68 7.57 -14.97
N GLY A 280 14.47 6.91 -14.14
CA GLY A 280 15.89 7.19 -13.91
C GLY A 280 16.16 8.24 -12.82
N VAL A 281 15.21 9.06 -12.46
CA VAL A 281 15.34 10.01 -11.34
C VAL A 281 15.34 9.24 -10.02
N ARG A 282 16.20 9.61 -9.08
CA ARG A 282 16.20 9.01 -7.75
C ARG A 282 15.08 9.58 -6.89
N GLY A 283 14.32 8.72 -6.21
CA GLY A 283 13.30 9.14 -5.25
C GLY A 283 13.85 10.07 -4.16
N ALA A 284 15.12 9.85 -3.74
CA ALA A 284 15.82 10.73 -2.81
C ALA A 284 16.02 12.16 -3.36
N ALA A 285 16.26 12.32 -4.65
CA ALA A 285 16.40 13.64 -5.26
C ALA A 285 15.09 14.43 -5.23
N VAL A 286 13.97 13.75 -5.53
CA VAL A 286 12.63 14.36 -5.47
C VAL A 286 12.28 14.77 -4.04
N HIS A 287 12.47 13.86 -3.07
CA HIS A 287 12.25 14.17 -1.65
C HIS A 287 13.08 15.35 -1.16
N ASN A 288 14.39 15.34 -1.42
CA ASN A 288 15.30 16.39 -0.98
C ASN A 288 14.97 17.76 -1.59
N ALA A 289 14.49 17.81 -2.84
CA ALA A 289 14.05 19.05 -3.47
C ALA A 289 12.85 19.68 -2.73
N VAL A 290 11.88 18.85 -2.31
CA VAL A 290 10.73 19.31 -1.51
C VAL A 290 11.15 19.77 -0.11
N VAL A 291 12.07 19.04 0.55
CA VAL A 291 12.66 19.47 1.82
C VAL A 291 13.35 20.83 1.70
N ALA A 292 14.16 21.01 0.64
CA ALA A 292 14.83 22.28 0.37
C ALA A 292 13.84 23.42 0.14
N PHE A 293 12.78 23.19 -0.64
CA PHE A 293 11.70 24.15 -0.86
C PHE A 293 11.05 24.56 0.46
N PHE A 294 10.64 23.63 1.32
CA PHE A 294 10.04 23.97 2.61
C PHE A 294 10.98 24.79 3.50
N LYS A 295 12.27 24.44 3.52
CA LYS A 295 13.27 25.21 4.26
C LYS A 295 13.42 26.63 3.75
N GLU A 296 13.41 26.84 2.42
CA GLU A 296 13.46 28.17 1.80
C GLU A 296 12.21 29.02 2.15
N GLN A 297 11.06 28.37 2.33
CA GLN A 297 9.83 29.00 2.78
C GLN A 297 9.78 29.21 4.32
N GLY A 298 10.83 28.83 5.06
CA GLY A 298 10.91 29.01 6.52
C GLY A 298 10.28 27.89 7.34
N TYR A 299 9.87 26.77 6.72
CA TYR A 299 9.32 25.61 7.43
C TYR A 299 10.43 24.63 7.87
N GLU A 300 10.17 23.95 8.97
CA GLU A 300 11.08 22.94 9.53
C GLU A 300 10.82 21.54 8.93
N SER A 301 11.78 20.64 9.11
CA SER A 301 11.69 19.26 8.56
C SER A 301 12.33 18.20 9.47
N GLU A 302 12.35 18.42 10.78
CA GLU A 302 12.92 17.48 11.76
C GLU A 302 11.86 16.95 12.72
N THR A 303 11.50 17.75 13.74
CA THR A 303 10.53 17.36 14.78
C THR A 303 9.13 17.92 14.55
N LYS A 304 9.01 18.91 13.67
CA LYS A 304 7.76 19.53 13.21
C LYS A 304 7.94 20.04 11.79
N GLY A 305 6.87 20.49 11.15
CA GLY A 305 6.88 20.86 9.74
C GLY A 305 6.77 19.62 8.84
N PHE A 306 7.69 19.40 7.90
CA PHE A 306 7.69 18.23 7.01
C PHE A 306 8.45 17.07 7.65
N VAL A 307 7.76 16.15 8.31
CA VAL A 307 8.34 15.14 9.21
C VAL A 307 8.33 13.69 8.69
N HIS A 308 7.92 13.47 7.44
CA HIS A 308 7.86 12.15 6.82
C HIS A 308 8.42 12.15 5.40
N SER A 309 8.48 10.99 4.75
CA SER A 309 8.86 10.85 3.35
C SER A 309 7.86 11.56 2.43
N LEU A 310 8.32 12.03 1.27
CA LEU A 310 7.45 12.68 0.29
C LEU A 310 6.43 11.71 -0.31
N GLY A 311 6.71 10.41 -0.28
CA GLY A 311 5.81 9.40 -0.82
C GLY A 311 6.41 8.01 -0.83
N HIS A 312 5.59 7.07 -1.22
CA HIS A 312 5.88 5.64 -1.26
C HIS A 312 5.27 4.98 -2.50
N GLY A 313 5.70 3.77 -2.79
CA GLY A 313 5.05 2.93 -3.81
C GLY A 313 3.70 2.43 -3.33
N VAL A 314 2.78 2.24 -4.26
CA VAL A 314 1.45 1.66 -4.02
C VAL A 314 1.22 0.49 -4.97
N GLY A 315 0.64 -0.59 -4.45
CA GLY A 315 0.33 -1.78 -5.24
C GLY A 315 -0.55 -2.76 -4.49
N LEU A 316 -0.06 -3.97 -4.26
CA LEU A 316 -0.71 -4.98 -3.41
C LEU A 316 -0.46 -4.72 -1.92
N GLU A 317 0.47 -3.85 -1.59
CA GLU A 317 0.61 -3.23 -0.28
C GLU A 317 0.37 -1.73 -0.41
N ILE A 318 -0.13 -1.12 0.66
CA ILE A 318 -0.29 0.34 0.70
C ILE A 318 1.09 1.02 0.65
N HIS A 319 2.07 0.46 1.36
CA HIS A 319 3.46 0.90 1.32
C HIS A 319 4.34 -0.18 0.71
N GLU A 320 4.79 0.03 -0.54
CA GLU A 320 5.78 -0.84 -1.18
C GLU A 320 6.87 0.00 -1.88
N GLY A 321 7.79 -0.65 -2.55
CA GLY A 321 8.78 0.04 -3.37
C GLY A 321 8.21 0.59 -4.69
N PRO A 322 8.84 1.66 -5.23
CA PRO A 322 9.94 2.46 -4.67
C PRO A 322 9.46 3.54 -3.68
N SER A 323 10.37 4.22 -2.98
CA SER A 323 10.03 5.33 -2.09
C SER A 323 10.57 6.68 -2.58
N LEU A 324 9.82 7.75 -2.30
CA LEU A 324 10.28 9.14 -2.39
C LEU A 324 10.74 9.57 -0.98
N SER A 325 11.88 9.03 -0.53
CA SER A 325 12.44 9.18 0.81
C SER A 325 13.91 9.55 0.74
N PRO A 326 14.58 9.96 1.84
CA PRO A 326 16.02 10.24 1.83
C PRO A 326 16.88 9.11 1.28
N SER A 327 16.44 7.86 1.36
CA SER A 327 17.11 6.67 0.82
C SER A 327 16.55 6.18 -0.52
N GLY A 328 15.57 6.88 -1.12
CA GLY A 328 14.89 6.48 -2.35
C GLY A 328 15.83 6.20 -3.51
N GLY A 329 15.70 5.00 -4.11
CA GLY A 329 16.47 4.56 -5.28
C GLY A 329 15.99 5.20 -6.59
N PRO A 330 16.55 4.76 -7.74
CA PRO A 330 16.04 5.15 -9.06
C PRO A 330 14.61 4.71 -9.26
N LEU A 331 13.80 5.58 -9.85
CA LEU A 331 12.44 5.28 -10.29
C LEU A 331 12.47 4.61 -11.66
N GLU A 332 11.56 3.69 -11.90
CA GLU A 332 11.41 2.99 -13.17
C GLU A 332 10.04 3.29 -13.80
N ALA A 333 9.99 3.32 -15.12
CA ALA A 333 8.71 3.42 -15.82
C ALA A 333 7.80 2.23 -15.44
N GLY A 334 6.56 2.53 -15.04
CA GLY A 334 5.63 1.53 -14.47
C GLY A 334 5.62 1.46 -12.93
N ASN A 335 6.53 2.15 -12.22
CA ASN A 335 6.34 2.35 -10.79
C ASN A 335 5.07 3.18 -10.54
N VAL A 336 4.36 2.90 -9.47
CA VAL A 336 3.25 3.75 -8.98
C VAL A 336 3.68 4.30 -7.63
N VAL A 337 3.60 5.62 -7.47
CA VAL A 337 4.03 6.31 -6.24
C VAL A 337 3.02 7.38 -5.84
N THR A 338 2.97 7.66 -4.53
CA THR A 338 2.30 8.84 -3.96
C THR A 338 3.21 10.05 -4.00
N VAL A 339 2.62 11.26 -3.98
CA VAL A 339 3.29 12.54 -3.74
C VAL A 339 2.45 13.30 -2.72
N GLU A 340 2.89 13.28 -1.47
CA GLU A 340 2.10 13.64 -0.29
C GLU A 340 2.84 14.61 0.66
N PRO A 341 3.36 15.74 0.22
CA PRO A 341 3.96 16.67 1.14
C PRO A 341 2.95 17.10 2.21
N GLY A 342 3.43 17.30 3.44
CA GLY A 342 2.61 17.74 4.55
C GLY A 342 3.39 18.62 5.52
N LEU A 343 2.69 19.54 6.19
CA LEU A 343 3.24 20.39 7.24
C LEU A 343 2.43 20.20 8.52
N TYR A 344 3.11 19.96 9.64
CA TYR A 344 2.48 19.62 10.91
C TYR A 344 3.10 20.45 12.05
N TYR A 345 2.29 21.28 12.69
CA TYR A 345 2.72 22.15 13.79
C TYR A 345 1.80 21.99 15.01
N PRO A 346 2.31 21.39 16.10
CA PRO A 346 1.56 21.27 17.34
C PRO A 346 1.01 22.63 17.80
N GLY A 347 -0.30 22.67 18.08
CA GLY A 347 -0.98 23.90 18.50
C GLY A 347 -1.59 24.72 17.36
N ILE A 348 -1.15 24.55 16.13
CA ILE A 348 -1.73 25.15 14.90
C ILE A 348 -2.61 24.14 14.21
N GLY A 349 -2.03 23.07 13.69
CA GLY A 349 -2.67 22.03 12.91
C GLY A 349 -1.72 21.40 11.90
N GLY A 350 -2.27 20.62 10.99
CA GLY A 350 -1.52 19.98 9.91
C GLY A 350 -2.27 20.07 8.58
N ILE A 351 -1.49 20.08 7.52
CA ILE A 351 -1.94 20.07 6.12
C ILE A 351 -1.25 18.92 5.40
N ARG A 352 -1.99 18.10 4.66
CA ARG A 352 -1.47 17.14 3.69
C ARG A 352 -2.31 17.19 2.41
N ILE A 353 -1.65 17.16 1.27
CA ILE A 353 -2.27 16.99 -0.04
C ILE A 353 -1.53 15.87 -0.74
N GLU A 354 -2.25 14.86 -1.17
CA GLU A 354 -1.69 13.68 -1.77
C GLU A 354 -2.37 13.32 -3.06
N ASP A 355 -1.57 13.05 -4.07
CA ASP A 355 -1.97 12.42 -5.32
C ASP A 355 -1.07 11.22 -5.58
N MET A 356 -1.59 10.23 -6.29
CA MET A 356 -0.80 9.10 -6.77
C MET A 356 -0.80 9.02 -8.30
N GLY A 357 0.18 8.33 -8.86
CA GLY A 357 0.29 8.13 -10.30
C GLY A 357 1.42 7.20 -10.70
N ALA A 358 1.54 6.93 -11.99
CA ALA A 358 2.59 6.12 -12.55
C ALA A 358 3.77 6.96 -13.03
N VAL A 359 4.98 6.48 -12.76
CA VAL A 359 6.21 6.97 -13.34
C VAL A 359 6.25 6.54 -14.81
N THR A 360 6.54 7.49 -15.70
CA THR A 360 6.74 7.24 -17.13
C THR A 360 8.17 7.60 -17.54
N THR A 361 8.54 7.32 -18.78
CA THR A 361 9.84 7.73 -19.32
C THR A 361 10.03 9.25 -19.36
N GLU A 362 8.91 10.01 -19.45
CA GLU A 362 8.92 11.46 -19.67
C GLU A 362 8.39 12.26 -18.47
N GLY A 363 7.86 11.59 -17.43
CA GLY A 363 7.28 12.29 -16.29
C GLY A 363 6.35 11.42 -15.44
N PHE A 364 5.31 12.05 -14.90
CA PHE A 364 4.35 11.45 -13.98
C PHE A 364 2.93 11.45 -14.59
N ASP A 365 2.39 10.25 -14.80
CA ASP A 365 1.02 10.04 -15.25
C ASP A 365 0.08 9.97 -14.03
N ARG A 366 -0.44 11.13 -13.63
CA ARG A 366 -1.26 11.30 -12.42
C ARG A 366 -2.57 10.51 -12.57
N PHE A 367 -2.88 9.67 -11.59
CA PHE A 367 -4.15 8.93 -11.51
C PHE A 367 -5.22 9.73 -10.79
N THR A 368 -4.82 10.46 -9.75
CA THR A 368 -5.71 11.31 -8.96
C THR A 368 -6.17 12.50 -9.78
N ASN A 369 -7.48 12.59 -10.02
CA ASN A 369 -8.12 13.68 -10.74
C ASN A 369 -9.23 14.30 -9.87
N TYR A 370 -8.87 14.81 -8.70
CA TYR A 370 -9.79 15.40 -7.74
C TYR A 370 -9.31 16.80 -7.31
N PRO A 371 -10.22 17.78 -7.14
CA PRO A 371 -9.84 19.15 -6.78
C PRO A 371 -9.00 19.24 -5.50
N ARG A 372 -8.12 20.25 -5.49
CA ARG A 372 -7.29 20.63 -4.35
C ARG A 372 -7.75 22.01 -3.84
N ASN A 373 -8.99 22.11 -3.35
CA ASN A 373 -9.54 23.33 -2.80
C ASN A 373 -9.51 23.25 -1.27
N LEU A 374 -8.96 24.27 -0.61
CA LEU A 374 -8.96 24.34 0.86
C LEU A 374 -10.37 24.63 1.39
N ILE A 375 -11.06 25.60 0.83
CA ILE A 375 -12.37 26.04 1.31
C ILE A 375 -13.48 25.30 0.58
N VAL A 376 -14.47 24.76 1.35
CA VAL A 376 -15.57 23.93 0.85
C VAL A 376 -16.93 24.35 1.37
#